data_84aa2a7712e67230d9882807d2d62cc2
#
_entry.id   84aa2a7712e67230d9882807d2d62cc2
#
_cell.length_a   1.000
_cell.length_b   1.000
_cell.length_c   1.000
_cell.angle_alpha   90.00
_cell.angle_beta   90.00
_cell.angle_gamma   90.00
#
_symmetry.space_group_name_H-M   'P 1'
#
loop_
_entity.id
_entity.type
_entity.pdbx_description
1 polymer ?
#
loop_
_entity_poly.entity_id
_entity_poly.type
_entity_poly.pdbx_seq_one_letter_code
_entity_poly.pdbx_strand_id
1 'polypeptide(L)'
;MRLRHTFAIFAAVLGFAGTQAMAQDAELKVGVTVGPHAQIGEVAQQVAAKQGLKVKLIEFSDFIQPNAALDAKELDLNIYQHKPFLDSQNKARGYKLVPVATAVVQQMGIYSKRLKSLDDLPQGGKVAIPNDPTNGARALLVLQAAKLITLKDGVTVTASLFDVVENPKKLKFIEIEAAQLPHSLADVDAAAVNSAYAIPAGLSPAKDALALESKDAPFAAVVIAAREDNKNDPRVARFIKAYQSDEVKAFVAKQFPGAYSTSW
;
A
#
# COMPACT_ATOMS: atom_id res chain seq x y z
N MET A 1 -54.98 -39.65 68.38
CA MET A 1 -55.28 -39.00 67.07
C MET A 1 -54.01 -38.21 66.66
N ARG A 2 -53.20 -38.74 65.72
CA ARG A 2 -51.95 -38.16 65.32
C ARG A 2 -52.10 -37.54 63.89
N LEU A 3 -52.01 -36.21 63.82
CA LEU A 3 -52.09 -35.45 62.55
C LEU A 3 -50.71 -35.45 61.91
N ARG A 4 -50.58 -35.99 60.69
CA ARG A 4 -49.38 -35.99 59.87
C ARG A 4 -49.47 -34.79 58.93
N HIS A 5 -48.54 -33.84 59.10
CA HIS A 5 -48.39 -32.71 58.17
C HIS A 5 -47.36 -33.09 57.09
N THR A 6 -47.82 -33.16 55.81
CA THR A 6 -46.99 -33.41 54.65
C THR A 6 -46.52 -32.06 54.10
N PHE A 7 -45.20 -31.75 54.18
CA PHE A 7 -44.60 -30.58 53.56
C PHE A 7 -44.27 -30.92 52.09
N ALA A 8 -44.88 -30.22 51.16
CA ALA A 8 -44.52 -30.29 49.74
C ALA A 8 -43.46 -29.24 49.46
N ILE A 9 -42.24 -29.68 49.07
CA ILE A 9 -41.14 -28.82 48.67
C ILE A 9 -41.31 -28.55 47.18
N PHE A 10 -41.62 -27.29 46.82
CA PHE A 10 -41.62 -26.79 45.42
C PHE A 10 -40.20 -26.38 45.07
N ALA A 11 -39.49 -27.15 44.25
CA ALA A 11 -38.19 -26.82 43.72
C ALA A 11 -38.40 -25.91 42.51
N ALA A 12 -38.13 -24.59 42.67
CA ALA A 12 -38.09 -23.66 41.56
C ALA A 12 -36.77 -23.82 40.82
N VAL A 13 -36.79 -24.37 39.64
CA VAL A 13 -35.67 -24.43 38.70
C VAL A 13 -35.57 -23.06 38.01
N LEU A 14 -34.69 -22.20 38.53
CA LEU A 14 -34.28 -20.95 37.87
C LEU A 14 -33.37 -21.32 36.68
N GLY A 15 -33.93 -21.35 35.48
CA GLY A 15 -33.18 -21.45 34.24
C GLY A 15 -32.33 -20.20 34.02
N PHE A 16 -31.03 -20.28 34.27
CA PHE A 16 -30.07 -19.29 33.83
C PHE A 16 -29.98 -19.36 32.30
N ALA A 17 -30.75 -18.52 31.60
CA ALA A 17 -30.50 -18.20 30.20
C ALA A 17 -29.23 -17.35 30.14
N GLY A 18 -28.09 -18.02 30.01
CA GLY A 18 -26.81 -17.37 29.74
C GLY A 18 -26.90 -16.66 28.38
N THR A 19 -27.20 -15.38 28.39
CA THR A 19 -26.89 -14.50 27.25
C THR A 19 -25.38 -14.55 27.05
N GLN A 20 -24.93 -15.36 26.08
CA GLN A 20 -23.57 -15.23 25.52
C GLN A 20 -23.50 -13.81 24.94
N ALA A 21 -23.00 -12.86 25.72
CA ALA A 21 -22.53 -11.60 25.20
C ALA A 21 -21.42 -11.96 24.19
N MET A 22 -21.73 -11.89 22.90
CA MET A 22 -20.73 -11.96 21.85
C MET A 22 -19.74 -10.86 22.19
N ALA A 23 -18.55 -11.22 22.63
CA ALA A 23 -17.46 -10.29 22.81
C ALA A 23 -17.29 -9.57 21.48
N GLN A 24 -17.63 -8.27 21.45
CA GLN A 24 -17.52 -7.48 20.25
C GLN A 24 -16.03 -7.42 19.93
N ASP A 25 -15.63 -8.02 18.80
CA ASP A 25 -14.22 -8.00 18.36
C ASP A 25 -13.67 -6.57 18.48
N ALA A 26 -12.49 -6.43 19.07
CA ALA A 26 -11.80 -5.15 19.12
C ALA A 26 -11.62 -4.60 17.70
N GLU A 27 -11.73 -3.30 17.55
CA GLU A 27 -11.59 -2.62 16.26
C GLU A 27 -10.23 -2.93 15.61
N LEU A 28 -10.23 -3.32 14.32
CA LEU A 28 -9.03 -3.58 13.54
C LEU A 28 -8.48 -2.26 13.00
N LYS A 29 -7.26 -1.91 13.34
CA LYS A 29 -6.60 -0.67 12.90
C LYS A 29 -5.75 -0.93 11.66
N VAL A 30 -6.06 -0.25 10.56
CA VAL A 30 -5.40 -0.43 9.27
C VAL A 30 -4.76 0.88 8.81
N GLY A 31 -3.43 0.88 8.67
CA GLY A 31 -2.67 2.01 8.14
C GLY A 31 -2.71 2.03 6.61
N VAL A 32 -3.01 3.19 6.05
CA VAL A 32 -3.01 3.42 4.59
C VAL A 32 -2.33 4.77 4.29
N THR A 33 -1.83 4.96 3.08
CA THR A 33 -1.43 6.30 2.67
C THR A 33 -2.63 7.08 2.12
N VAL A 34 -2.60 8.40 2.29
CA VAL A 34 -3.61 9.33 1.75
C VAL A 34 -3.82 9.12 0.25
N GLY A 35 -5.00 9.46 -0.25
CA GLY A 35 -5.35 9.31 -1.66
C GLY A 35 -5.89 7.92 -2.01
N PRO A 36 -5.42 7.27 -3.11
CA PRO A 36 -6.03 6.03 -3.61
C PRO A 36 -6.09 4.89 -2.59
N HIS A 37 -5.04 4.69 -1.78
CA HIS A 37 -5.05 3.63 -0.76
C HIS A 37 -6.09 3.86 0.34
N ALA A 38 -6.25 5.12 0.79
CA ALA A 38 -7.30 5.47 1.75
C ALA A 38 -8.70 5.25 1.15
N GLN A 39 -8.95 5.74 -0.07
CA GLN A 39 -10.25 5.58 -0.75
C GLN A 39 -10.62 4.11 -0.99
N ILE A 40 -9.65 3.27 -1.38
CA ILE A 40 -9.87 1.83 -1.52
C ILE A 40 -10.13 1.19 -0.15
N GLY A 41 -9.36 1.61 0.86
CA GLY A 41 -9.52 1.18 2.24
C GLY A 41 -10.90 1.50 2.81
N GLU A 42 -11.47 2.67 2.50
CA GLU A 42 -12.82 3.07 2.91
C GLU A 42 -13.91 2.14 2.35
N VAL A 43 -13.80 1.74 1.09
CA VAL A 43 -14.72 0.75 0.51
C VAL A 43 -14.57 -0.60 1.21
N ALA A 44 -13.35 -1.05 1.43
CA ALA A 44 -13.09 -2.30 2.17
C ALA A 44 -13.61 -2.23 3.62
N GLN A 45 -13.48 -1.08 4.30
CA GLN A 45 -14.05 -0.83 5.63
C GLN A 45 -15.57 -0.97 5.62
N GLN A 46 -16.25 -0.40 4.61
CA GLN A 46 -17.72 -0.52 4.47
C GLN A 46 -18.15 -1.97 4.24
N VAL A 47 -17.42 -2.73 3.41
CA VAL A 47 -17.68 -4.15 3.19
C VAL A 47 -17.47 -4.95 4.49
N ALA A 48 -16.37 -4.69 5.22
CA ALA A 48 -16.08 -5.32 6.49
C ALA A 48 -17.17 -5.04 7.54
N ALA A 49 -17.66 -3.80 7.59
CA ALA A 49 -18.73 -3.40 8.52
C ALA A 49 -20.04 -4.15 8.27
N LYS A 50 -20.43 -4.40 7.00
CA LYS A 50 -21.58 -5.24 6.64
C LYS A 50 -21.44 -6.69 7.14
N GLN A 51 -20.20 -7.14 7.35
CA GLN A 51 -19.86 -8.45 7.88
C GLN A 51 -19.60 -8.45 9.40
N GLY A 52 -19.92 -7.34 10.10
CA GLY A 52 -19.77 -7.21 11.54
C GLY A 52 -18.32 -7.03 12.01
N LEU A 53 -17.37 -6.67 11.10
CA LEU A 53 -16.00 -6.34 11.48
C LEU A 53 -15.83 -4.82 11.55
N LYS A 54 -15.50 -4.31 12.73
CA LYS A 54 -15.15 -2.90 12.92
C LYS A 54 -13.71 -2.67 12.46
N VAL A 55 -13.53 -1.73 11.55
CA VAL A 55 -12.22 -1.33 11.02
C VAL A 55 -12.05 0.17 11.22
N LYS A 56 -10.87 0.60 11.64
CA LYS A 56 -10.45 2.00 11.69
C LYS A 56 -9.29 2.20 10.73
N LEU A 57 -9.47 3.07 9.75
CA LEU A 57 -8.38 3.51 8.88
C LEU A 57 -7.59 4.62 9.57
N ILE A 58 -6.27 4.55 9.42
CA ILE A 58 -5.32 5.55 9.90
C ILE A 58 -4.47 5.95 8.70
N GLU A 59 -4.60 7.22 8.31
CA GLU A 59 -3.94 7.74 7.13
C GLU A 59 -2.56 8.31 7.44
N PHE A 60 -1.61 8.09 6.53
CA PHE A 60 -0.24 8.58 6.59
C PHE A 60 0.09 9.36 5.31
N SER A 61 0.88 10.41 5.43
CA SER A 61 1.31 11.24 4.29
C SER A 61 2.61 10.77 3.64
N ASP A 62 3.32 9.81 4.26
CA ASP A 62 4.61 9.31 3.80
C ASP A 62 4.70 7.77 3.82
N PHE A 63 5.81 7.23 3.31
CA PHE A 63 6.07 5.78 3.28
C PHE A 63 6.91 5.28 4.47
N ILE A 64 7.30 6.15 5.41
CA ILE A 64 8.22 5.80 6.52
C ILE A 64 7.43 5.37 7.75
N GLN A 65 6.41 6.16 8.12
CA GLN A 65 5.66 6.00 9.36
C GLN A 65 4.79 4.73 9.43
N PRO A 66 4.11 4.25 8.36
CA PRO A 66 3.18 3.13 8.49
C PRO A 66 3.80 1.83 8.99
N ASN A 67 5.05 1.52 8.62
CA ASN A 67 5.73 0.32 9.13
C ASN A 67 6.19 0.49 10.58
N ALA A 68 6.62 1.68 10.96
CA ALA A 68 6.98 1.97 12.36
C ALA A 68 5.74 1.84 13.28
N ALA A 69 4.60 2.38 12.87
CA ALA A 69 3.34 2.28 13.61
C ALA A 69 2.84 0.82 13.70
N LEU A 70 3.02 0.02 12.61
CA LEU A 70 2.65 -1.39 12.62
C LEU A 70 3.54 -2.20 13.57
N ASP A 71 4.86 -1.98 13.55
CA ASP A 71 5.80 -2.65 14.45
C ASP A 71 5.56 -2.26 15.91
N ALA A 72 5.24 -0.99 16.20
CA ALA A 72 4.89 -0.47 17.51
C ALA A 72 3.51 -0.92 18.03
N LYS A 73 2.77 -1.75 17.28
CA LYS A 73 1.42 -2.24 17.61
C LYS A 73 0.35 -1.14 17.67
N GLU A 74 0.61 0.01 17.10
CA GLU A 74 -0.38 1.08 16.93
C GLU A 74 -1.36 0.76 15.80
N LEU A 75 -0.95 -0.09 14.85
CA LEU A 75 -1.74 -0.68 13.78
C LEU A 75 -1.80 -2.21 13.91
N ASP A 76 -2.81 -2.81 13.31
CA ASP A 76 -2.91 -4.26 13.10
C ASP A 76 -2.41 -4.67 11.71
N LEU A 77 -2.66 -3.84 10.71
CA LEU A 77 -2.27 -4.01 9.31
C LEU A 77 -1.80 -2.68 8.71
N ASN A 78 -1.04 -2.75 7.59
CA ASN A 78 -0.92 -1.62 6.69
C ASN A 78 -1.01 -2.04 5.22
N ILE A 79 -1.42 -1.09 4.34
CA ILE A 79 -1.60 -1.31 2.90
C ILE A 79 -1.14 -0.06 2.15
N TYR A 80 0.11 -0.07 1.65
CA TYR A 80 0.68 1.05 0.89
C TYR A 80 1.93 0.66 0.10
N GLN A 81 2.56 -0.47 0.43
CA GLN A 81 3.90 -0.84 0.04
C GLN A 81 3.94 -2.12 -0.79
N HIS A 82 4.91 -2.23 -1.68
CA HIS A 82 5.25 -3.47 -2.37
C HIS A 82 6.22 -4.32 -1.55
N LYS A 83 6.29 -5.61 -1.85
CA LYS A 83 7.12 -6.56 -1.09
C LYS A 83 8.60 -6.16 -1.00
N PRO A 84 9.31 -5.74 -2.08
CA PRO A 84 10.70 -5.29 -1.97
C PRO A 84 10.90 -4.14 -0.98
N PHE A 85 9.95 -3.19 -0.86
CA PHE A 85 10.02 -2.12 0.13
C PHE A 85 9.87 -2.67 1.55
N LEU A 86 8.88 -3.54 1.78
CA LEU A 86 8.70 -4.22 3.08
C LEU A 86 9.95 -4.96 3.52
N ASP A 87 10.56 -5.75 2.62
CA ASP A 87 11.78 -6.52 2.90
C ASP A 87 12.96 -5.58 3.23
N SER A 88 13.11 -4.49 2.49
CA SER A 88 14.13 -3.47 2.73
C SER A 88 13.95 -2.79 4.10
N GLN A 89 12.72 -2.41 4.47
CA GLN A 89 12.41 -1.82 5.77
C GLN A 89 12.66 -2.81 6.92
N ASN A 90 12.24 -4.05 6.77
CA ASN A 90 12.52 -5.11 7.74
C ASN A 90 14.02 -5.25 7.99
N LYS A 91 14.82 -5.32 6.91
CA LYS A 91 16.28 -5.44 7.00
C LYS A 91 16.93 -4.21 7.65
N ALA A 92 16.52 -3.02 7.27
CA ALA A 92 17.12 -1.78 7.73
C ALA A 92 16.75 -1.40 9.17
N ARG A 93 15.53 -1.76 9.61
CA ARG A 93 14.95 -1.35 10.89
C ARG A 93 14.81 -2.49 11.91
N GLY A 94 15.02 -3.73 11.49
CA GLY A 94 14.85 -4.92 12.34
C GLY A 94 13.39 -5.29 12.57
N TYR A 95 12.45 -4.78 11.75
CA TYR A 95 11.03 -5.12 11.88
C TYR A 95 10.77 -6.58 11.52
N LYS A 96 9.69 -7.13 12.09
CA LYS A 96 9.20 -8.49 11.81
C LYS A 96 7.81 -8.44 11.16
N LEU A 97 7.73 -7.70 10.06
CA LEU A 97 6.52 -7.52 9.30
C LEU A 97 6.49 -8.50 8.12
N VAL A 98 5.30 -9.06 7.86
CA VAL A 98 5.12 -10.08 6.82
C VAL A 98 3.96 -9.71 5.90
N PRO A 99 4.05 -10.02 4.59
CA PRO A 99 2.92 -9.90 3.70
C PRO A 99 1.93 -11.03 4.00
N VAL A 100 0.65 -10.67 4.16
CA VAL A 100 -0.43 -11.65 4.42
C VAL A 100 -1.38 -11.81 3.23
N ALA A 101 -1.40 -10.86 2.31
CA ALA A 101 -2.13 -10.93 1.04
C ALA A 101 -1.58 -9.91 0.04
N THR A 102 -1.97 -10.05 -1.24
CA THR A 102 -1.82 -8.98 -2.22
C THR A 102 -3.02 -8.02 -2.16
N ALA A 103 -2.77 -6.77 -2.50
CA ALA A 103 -3.79 -5.72 -2.54
C ALA A 103 -4.05 -5.28 -3.98
N VAL A 104 -3.55 -4.14 -4.37
CA VAL A 104 -3.72 -3.59 -5.74
C VAL A 104 -2.39 -3.56 -6.48
N VAL A 105 -2.46 -3.52 -7.80
CA VAL A 105 -1.32 -3.18 -8.66
C VAL A 105 -1.36 -1.67 -8.88
N GLN A 106 -0.23 -1.00 -8.66
CA GLN A 106 -0.03 0.42 -8.95
C GLN A 106 1.30 0.62 -9.68
N GLN A 107 1.31 1.49 -10.66
CA GLN A 107 2.48 1.75 -11.49
C GLN A 107 3.21 3.01 -11.03
N MET A 108 4.51 3.09 -11.32
CA MET A 108 5.28 4.33 -11.27
C MET A 108 5.29 4.95 -12.66
N GLY A 109 5.15 6.27 -12.74
CA GLY A 109 5.24 7.02 -14.00
C GLY A 109 6.38 8.05 -13.99
N ILE A 110 6.89 8.38 -15.16
CA ILE A 110 7.77 9.52 -15.38
C ILE A 110 6.91 10.68 -15.87
N TYR A 111 6.95 11.80 -15.19
CA TYR A 111 6.15 12.99 -15.48
C TYR A 111 7.02 14.20 -15.74
N SER A 112 6.47 15.17 -16.47
CA SER A 112 7.08 16.49 -16.69
C SER A 112 6.02 17.56 -16.81
N LYS A 113 6.32 18.78 -16.37
CA LYS A 113 5.51 19.97 -16.66
C LYS A 113 5.97 20.72 -17.93
N ARG A 114 7.13 20.34 -18.47
CA ARG A 114 7.83 21.08 -19.54
C ARG A 114 7.90 20.30 -20.84
N LEU A 115 8.00 18.98 -20.74
CA LEU A 115 8.25 18.09 -21.88
C LEU A 115 6.97 17.39 -22.32
N LYS A 116 6.89 17.09 -23.60
CA LYS A 116 5.81 16.27 -24.18
C LYS A 116 6.27 14.85 -24.48
N SER A 117 7.59 14.64 -24.58
CA SER A 117 8.22 13.33 -24.79
C SER A 117 9.50 13.26 -23.96
N LEU A 118 9.91 12.04 -23.58
CA LEU A 118 11.23 11.81 -22.98
C LEU A 118 12.38 12.03 -23.96
N ASP A 119 12.11 12.00 -25.26
CA ASP A 119 13.10 12.35 -26.28
C ASP A 119 13.51 13.83 -26.19
N ASP A 120 12.61 14.70 -25.69
CA ASP A 120 12.87 16.13 -25.51
C ASP A 120 13.73 16.45 -24.30
N LEU A 121 14.11 15.46 -23.48
CA LEU A 121 15.01 15.66 -22.34
C LEU A 121 16.34 16.27 -22.82
N PRO A 122 16.76 17.44 -22.28
CA PRO A 122 18.00 18.09 -22.71
C PRO A 122 19.23 17.32 -22.23
N GLN A 123 20.37 17.59 -22.86
CA GLN A 123 21.68 17.15 -22.36
C GLN A 123 21.91 17.75 -20.96
N GLY A 124 22.27 16.88 -19.99
CA GLY A 124 22.44 17.28 -18.60
C GLY A 124 21.13 17.58 -17.87
N GLY A 125 19.97 17.19 -18.45
CA GLY A 125 18.64 17.38 -17.86
C GLY A 125 18.54 16.79 -16.47
N LYS A 126 17.74 17.44 -15.63
CA LYS A 126 17.50 17.02 -14.23
C LYS A 126 16.31 16.07 -14.14
N VAL A 127 16.53 14.89 -13.56
CA VAL A 127 15.48 13.89 -13.32
C VAL A 127 15.42 13.59 -11.82
N ALA A 128 14.29 13.92 -11.19
CA ALA A 128 14.06 13.58 -9.79
C ALA A 128 13.57 12.13 -9.65
N ILE A 129 14.11 11.42 -8.67
CA ILE A 129 13.77 10.02 -8.35
C ILE A 129 13.56 9.87 -6.84
N PRO A 130 12.82 8.84 -6.37
CA PRO A 130 12.70 8.56 -4.94
C PRO A 130 14.05 8.28 -4.29
N ASN A 131 14.24 8.76 -3.06
CA ASN A 131 15.47 8.58 -2.28
C ASN A 131 15.50 7.27 -1.47
N ASP A 132 14.39 6.52 -1.42
CA ASP A 132 14.42 5.19 -0.82
C ASP A 132 14.99 4.16 -1.81
N PRO A 133 15.78 3.18 -1.32
CA PRO A 133 16.52 2.27 -2.20
C PRO A 133 15.65 1.51 -3.20
N THR A 134 14.44 1.12 -2.82
CA THR A 134 13.60 0.27 -3.66
C THR A 134 12.79 1.06 -4.68
N ASN A 135 12.25 2.23 -4.33
CA ASN A 135 11.59 3.09 -5.32
C ASN A 135 12.61 3.83 -6.19
N GLY A 136 13.81 4.12 -5.68
CA GLY A 136 14.94 4.58 -6.50
C GLY A 136 15.31 3.57 -7.57
N ALA A 137 15.49 2.28 -7.19
CA ALA A 137 15.72 1.18 -8.13
C ALA A 137 14.60 1.07 -9.16
N ARG A 138 13.35 1.15 -8.72
CA ARG A 138 12.15 1.14 -9.55
C ARG A 138 12.16 2.25 -10.60
N ALA A 139 12.51 3.47 -10.20
CA ALA A 139 12.64 4.62 -11.10
C ALA A 139 13.71 4.39 -12.16
N LEU A 140 14.87 3.86 -11.79
CA LEU A 140 15.95 3.53 -12.72
C LEU A 140 15.53 2.47 -13.74
N LEU A 141 14.78 1.45 -13.31
CA LEU A 141 14.25 0.43 -14.23
C LEU A 141 13.22 1.01 -15.21
N VAL A 142 12.37 1.95 -14.79
CA VAL A 142 11.45 2.65 -15.71
C VAL A 142 12.22 3.50 -16.72
N LEU A 143 13.27 4.20 -16.28
CA LEU A 143 14.14 5.00 -17.17
C LEU A 143 14.90 4.12 -18.16
N GLN A 144 15.38 2.94 -17.72
CA GLN A 144 15.99 1.94 -18.62
C GLN A 144 14.97 1.42 -19.63
N ALA A 145 13.77 1.06 -19.23
CA ALA A 145 12.71 0.62 -20.14
C ALA A 145 12.35 1.69 -21.17
N ALA A 146 12.46 2.97 -20.79
CA ALA A 146 12.33 4.13 -21.68
C ALA A 146 13.59 4.41 -22.51
N LYS A 147 14.64 3.58 -22.42
CA LYS A 147 15.92 3.71 -23.16
C LYS A 147 16.70 4.99 -22.87
N LEU A 148 16.50 5.60 -21.73
CA LEU A 148 17.22 6.82 -21.32
C LEU A 148 18.58 6.50 -20.67
N ILE A 149 18.69 5.35 -20.03
CA ILE A 149 19.90 4.83 -19.39
C ILE A 149 20.03 3.33 -19.64
N THR A 150 21.24 2.80 -19.42
CA THR A 150 21.49 1.37 -19.32
C THR A 150 22.03 1.06 -17.93
N LEU A 151 21.47 0.05 -17.27
CA LEU A 151 21.96 -0.48 -16.00
C LEU A 151 22.85 -1.68 -16.24
N LYS A 152 23.72 -2.03 -15.29
CA LYS A 152 24.49 -3.28 -15.29
C LYS A 152 23.57 -4.49 -15.46
N ASP A 153 24.04 -5.50 -16.16
CA ASP A 153 23.30 -6.75 -16.37
C ASP A 153 22.93 -7.42 -15.05
N GLY A 154 21.71 -7.95 -15.00
CA GLY A 154 21.17 -8.68 -13.84
C GLY A 154 20.75 -7.84 -12.66
N VAL A 155 20.92 -6.52 -12.69
CA VAL A 155 20.45 -5.62 -11.63
C VAL A 155 18.94 -5.43 -11.75
N THR A 156 18.21 -5.57 -10.63
CA THR A 156 16.75 -5.48 -10.57
C THR A 156 16.31 -4.60 -9.39
N VAL A 157 15.67 -5.19 -8.39
CA VAL A 157 15.08 -4.47 -7.23
C VAL A 157 16.10 -3.78 -6.30
N THR A 158 17.38 -3.98 -6.54
CA THR A 158 18.49 -3.37 -5.80
C THR A 158 19.30 -2.38 -6.62
N ALA A 159 18.82 -2.01 -7.83
CA ALA A 159 19.48 -1.03 -8.69
C ALA A 159 19.73 0.29 -7.95
N SER A 160 20.87 0.88 -8.22
CA SER A 160 21.27 2.17 -7.66
C SER A 160 21.92 3.04 -8.74
N LEU A 161 22.17 4.30 -8.46
CA LEU A 161 22.88 5.19 -9.41
C LEU A 161 24.28 4.68 -9.78
N PHE A 162 24.93 3.87 -8.93
CA PHE A 162 26.22 3.25 -9.22
C PHE A 162 26.14 2.12 -10.28
N ASP A 163 24.94 1.67 -10.59
CA ASP A 163 24.69 0.63 -11.57
C ASP A 163 24.36 1.17 -12.96
N VAL A 164 24.28 2.50 -13.13
CA VAL A 164 24.12 3.15 -14.42
C VAL A 164 25.41 3.08 -15.20
N VAL A 165 25.47 2.26 -16.27
CA VAL A 165 26.65 2.08 -17.12
C VAL A 165 26.62 2.96 -18.35
N GLU A 166 25.43 3.35 -18.84
CA GLU A 166 25.27 4.31 -19.92
C GLU A 166 24.22 5.36 -19.57
N ASN A 167 24.56 6.61 -19.85
CA ASN A 167 23.72 7.77 -19.67
C ASN A 167 23.98 8.75 -20.83
N PRO A 168 23.46 8.44 -22.05
CA PRO A 168 23.82 9.19 -23.26
C PRO A 168 23.48 10.69 -23.16
N LYS A 169 22.39 11.02 -22.48
CA LYS A 169 21.98 12.42 -22.28
C LYS A 169 22.65 13.08 -21.06
N LYS A 170 23.56 12.38 -20.37
CA LYS A 170 24.23 12.87 -19.15
C LYS A 170 23.24 13.42 -18.14
N LEU A 171 22.09 12.74 -17.94
CA LEU A 171 21.04 13.13 -17.02
C LEU A 171 21.61 13.26 -15.60
N LYS A 172 21.15 14.27 -14.88
CA LYS A 172 21.50 14.53 -13.49
C LYS A 172 20.35 14.03 -12.61
N PHE A 173 20.60 13.00 -11.82
CA PHE A 173 19.60 12.45 -10.90
C PHE A 173 19.58 13.22 -9.59
N ILE A 174 18.37 13.52 -9.11
CA ILE A 174 18.14 14.21 -7.84
C ILE A 174 17.25 13.29 -7.00
N GLU A 175 17.81 12.76 -5.91
CA GLU A 175 17.09 11.88 -5.00
C GLU A 175 16.28 12.71 -4.02
N ILE A 176 14.95 12.53 -4.02
CA ILE A 176 13.98 13.30 -3.24
C ILE A 176 13.04 12.33 -2.53
N GLU A 177 12.56 12.69 -1.35
CA GLU A 177 11.52 11.95 -0.64
C GLU A 177 10.28 11.80 -1.54
N ALA A 178 9.70 10.58 -1.58
CA ALA A 178 8.69 10.19 -2.57
C ALA A 178 7.46 11.10 -2.59
N ALA A 179 7.00 11.57 -1.42
CA ALA A 179 5.85 12.48 -1.31
C ALA A 179 6.13 13.88 -1.89
N GLN A 180 7.41 14.28 -2.01
CA GLN A 180 7.81 15.59 -2.54
C GLN A 180 8.01 15.59 -4.06
N LEU A 181 8.09 14.42 -4.70
CA LEU A 181 8.36 14.33 -6.14
C LEU A 181 7.35 15.06 -7.04
N PRO A 182 6.02 15.02 -6.79
CA PRO A 182 5.08 15.80 -7.59
C PRO A 182 5.35 17.31 -7.53
N HIS A 183 5.79 17.82 -6.39
CA HIS A 183 6.10 19.23 -6.18
C HIS A 183 7.39 19.63 -6.89
N SER A 184 8.38 18.74 -6.94
CA SER A 184 9.67 18.98 -7.60
C SER A 184 9.56 19.19 -9.12
N LEU A 185 8.45 18.81 -9.75
CA LEU A 185 8.20 19.00 -11.19
C LEU A 185 8.28 20.46 -11.66
N ALA A 186 8.23 21.43 -10.74
CA ALA A 186 8.47 22.83 -11.07
C ALA A 186 9.95 23.14 -11.35
N ASP A 187 10.87 22.37 -10.72
CA ASP A 187 12.30 22.67 -10.63
C ASP A 187 13.18 21.72 -11.44
N VAL A 188 12.60 20.60 -11.91
CA VAL A 188 13.30 19.56 -12.69
C VAL A 188 12.68 19.39 -14.08
N ASP A 189 13.39 18.72 -14.98
CA ASP A 189 12.90 18.44 -16.33
C ASP A 189 11.91 17.26 -16.33
N ALA A 190 12.13 16.25 -15.47
CA ALA A 190 11.20 15.15 -15.26
C ALA A 190 11.32 14.58 -13.84
N ALA A 191 10.31 13.86 -13.38
CA ALA A 191 10.33 13.14 -12.11
C ALA A 191 9.66 11.77 -12.21
N ALA A 192 10.22 10.77 -11.53
CA ALA A 192 9.62 9.47 -11.35
C ALA A 192 8.70 9.49 -10.12
N VAL A 193 7.39 9.36 -10.33
CA VAL A 193 6.41 9.52 -9.26
C VAL A 193 5.54 8.26 -9.13
N ASN A 194 5.43 7.74 -7.90
CA ASN A 194 4.49 6.67 -7.57
C ASN A 194 3.05 7.15 -7.77
N SER A 195 2.17 6.33 -8.34
CA SER A 195 0.75 6.69 -8.55
C SER A 195 0.03 7.12 -7.28
N ALA A 196 0.45 6.61 -6.11
CA ALA A 196 -0.06 7.02 -4.81
C ALA A 196 0.10 8.53 -4.52
N TYR A 197 1.15 9.15 -5.06
CA TYR A 197 1.41 10.60 -4.94
C TYR A 197 1.07 11.37 -6.22
N ALA A 198 1.14 10.73 -7.38
CA ALA A 198 0.79 11.38 -8.64
C ALA A 198 -0.69 11.77 -8.68
N ILE A 199 -1.59 10.85 -8.33
CA ILE A 199 -3.04 11.08 -8.40
C ILE A 199 -3.52 12.20 -7.47
N PRO A 200 -3.15 12.25 -6.18
CA PRO A 200 -3.50 13.37 -5.31
C PRO A 200 -2.94 14.71 -5.78
N ALA A 201 -1.82 14.70 -6.49
CA ALA A 201 -1.23 15.91 -7.10
C ALA A 201 -1.88 16.32 -8.44
N GLY A 202 -2.95 15.64 -8.85
CA GLY A 202 -3.69 15.92 -10.09
C GLY A 202 -3.06 15.34 -11.35
N LEU A 203 -2.05 14.47 -11.24
CA LEU A 203 -1.42 13.78 -12.37
C LEU A 203 -2.14 12.46 -12.66
N SER A 204 -2.49 12.25 -13.92
CA SER A 204 -3.10 11.00 -14.39
C SER A 204 -2.03 10.06 -14.94
N PRO A 205 -1.77 8.88 -14.33
CA PRO A 205 -0.83 7.92 -14.87
C PRO A 205 -1.11 7.53 -16.32
N ALA A 206 -2.39 7.38 -16.67
CA ALA A 206 -2.79 6.98 -18.02
C ALA A 206 -2.68 8.09 -19.09
N LYS A 207 -2.67 9.38 -18.68
CA LYS A 207 -2.72 10.52 -19.63
C LYS A 207 -1.46 11.37 -19.61
N ASP A 208 -0.87 11.57 -18.42
CA ASP A 208 0.19 12.57 -18.20
C ASP A 208 1.57 11.94 -18.07
N ALA A 209 1.65 10.61 -17.86
CA ALA A 209 2.94 9.94 -17.78
C ALA A 209 3.59 9.85 -19.17
N LEU A 210 4.83 10.35 -19.28
CA LEU A 210 5.67 10.22 -20.46
C LEU A 210 6.24 8.81 -20.64
N ALA A 211 6.38 8.07 -19.54
CA ALA A 211 6.62 6.64 -19.49
C ALA A 211 5.92 6.06 -18.28
N LEU A 212 5.42 4.85 -18.40
CA LEU A 212 4.72 4.14 -17.34
C LEU A 212 5.34 2.77 -17.13
N GLU A 213 5.52 2.40 -15.87
CA GLU A 213 6.01 1.08 -15.48
C GLU A 213 5.09 -0.04 -16.00
N SER A 214 5.65 -1.20 -16.31
CA SER A 214 4.84 -2.40 -16.60
C SER A 214 4.00 -2.81 -15.39
N LYS A 215 2.76 -3.26 -15.63
CA LYS A 215 1.91 -3.84 -14.58
C LYS A 215 2.48 -5.14 -14.00
N ASP A 216 3.32 -5.82 -14.77
CA ASP A 216 3.98 -7.08 -14.41
C ASP A 216 5.33 -6.85 -13.70
N ALA A 217 5.70 -5.59 -13.45
CA ALA A 217 6.92 -5.27 -12.74
C ALA A 217 6.87 -5.78 -11.28
N PRO A 218 7.99 -6.24 -10.70
CA PRO A 218 8.01 -6.84 -9.37
C PRO A 218 7.62 -5.88 -8.24
N PHE A 219 7.62 -4.58 -8.51
CA PHE A 219 7.20 -3.54 -7.56
C PHE A 219 5.74 -3.11 -7.71
N ALA A 220 5.08 -3.51 -8.79
CA ALA A 220 3.75 -2.99 -9.10
C ALA A 220 2.69 -3.50 -8.09
N ALA A 221 2.83 -4.72 -7.57
CA ALA A 221 1.89 -5.31 -6.62
C ALA A 221 2.13 -4.79 -5.19
N VAL A 222 1.12 -4.13 -4.63
CA VAL A 222 1.05 -3.73 -3.23
C VAL A 222 0.63 -4.94 -2.38
N VAL A 223 1.14 -5.03 -1.15
CA VAL A 223 0.80 -6.07 -0.19
C VAL A 223 0.01 -5.51 0.99
N ILE A 224 -0.82 -6.34 1.58
CA ILE A 224 -1.35 -6.17 2.93
C ILE A 224 -0.30 -6.75 3.87
N ALA A 225 0.25 -5.93 4.75
CA ALA A 225 1.27 -6.36 5.70
C ALA A 225 0.72 -6.41 7.13
N ALA A 226 1.15 -7.40 7.87
CA ALA A 226 0.88 -7.63 9.29
C ALA A 226 2.19 -7.80 10.05
N ARG A 227 2.14 -7.83 11.37
CA ARG A 227 3.24 -8.35 12.18
C ARG A 227 3.25 -9.89 12.19
N GLU A 228 4.41 -10.46 12.42
CA GLU A 228 4.53 -11.92 12.57
C GLU A 228 3.65 -12.47 13.71
N ASP A 229 3.47 -11.69 14.80
CA ASP A 229 2.69 -12.09 15.98
C ASP A 229 1.16 -12.02 15.80
N ASN A 230 0.65 -11.26 14.83
CA ASN A 230 -0.79 -11.11 14.58
C ASN A 230 -1.26 -11.58 13.19
N LYS A 231 -0.38 -12.11 12.35
CA LYS A 231 -0.74 -12.54 10.97
C LYS A 231 -1.88 -13.56 10.91
N ASN A 232 -2.07 -14.33 11.98
CA ASN A 232 -3.12 -15.36 12.08
C ASN A 232 -4.36 -14.89 12.88
N ASP A 233 -4.48 -13.61 13.21
CA ASP A 233 -5.67 -13.05 13.85
C ASP A 233 -6.88 -13.24 12.91
N PRO A 234 -8.00 -13.82 13.39
CA PRO A 234 -9.19 -14.01 12.55
C PRO A 234 -9.73 -12.73 11.92
N ARG A 235 -9.53 -11.57 12.56
CA ARG A 235 -9.93 -10.26 12.03
C ARG A 235 -9.13 -9.90 10.77
N VAL A 236 -7.86 -10.31 10.71
CA VAL A 236 -6.99 -10.11 9.53
C VAL A 236 -7.55 -10.85 8.33
N ALA A 237 -7.88 -12.15 8.49
CA ALA A 237 -8.46 -12.94 7.40
C ALA A 237 -9.82 -12.39 6.93
N ARG A 238 -10.67 -11.94 7.84
CA ARG A 238 -11.96 -11.30 7.53
C ARG A 238 -11.77 -9.99 6.76
N PHE A 239 -10.81 -9.17 7.16
CA PHE A 239 -10.50 -7.92 6.47
C PHE A 239 -9.92 -8.17 5.06
N ILE A 240 -9.00 -9.13 4.89
CA ILE A 240 -8.48 -9.51 3.57
C ILE A 240 -9.64 -9.90 2.64
N LYS A 241 -10.58 -10.71 3.11
CA LYS A 241 -11.78 -11.10 2.33
C LYS A 241 -12.63 -9.88 1.96
N ALA A 242 -12.80 -8.91 2.85
CA ALA A 242 -13.53 -7.68 2.58
C ALA A 242 -12.79 -6.78 1.57
N TYR A 243 -11.46 -6.67 1.71
CA TYR A 243 -10.62 -5.90 0.80
C TYR A 243 -10.59 -6.51 -0.61
N GLN A 244 -10.55 -7.84 -0.72
CA GLN A 244 -10.53 -8.57 -1.99
C GLN A 244 -11.95 -8.88 -2.53
N SER A 245 -12.96 -8.08 -2.17
CA SER A 245 -14.34 -8.25 -2.62
C SER A 245 -14.58 -7.69 -4.03
N ASP A 246 -15.70 -8.11 -4.63
CA ASP A 246 -16.15 -7.57 -5.92
C ASP A 246 -16.51 -6.09 -5.86
N GLU A 247 -17.00 -5.60 -4.71
CA GLU A 247 -17.28 -4.17 -4.48
C GLU A 247 -16.00 -3.33 -4.56
N VAL A 248 -14.92 -3.78 -3.92
CA VAL A 248 -13.61 -3.09 -3.99
C VAL A 248 -13.05 -3.18 -5.40
N LYS A 249 -13.13 -4.33 -6.07
CA LYS A 249 -12.70 -4.49 -7.46
C LYS A 249 -13.42 -3.54 -8.40
N ALA A 250 -14.75 -3.45 -8.29
CA ALA A 250 -15.56 -2.54 -9.09
C ALA A 250 -15.21 -1.07 -8.83
N PHE A 251 -14.97 -0.71 -7.56
CA PHE A 251 -14.54 0.63 -7.18
C PHE A 251 -13.19 0.99 -7.81
N VAL A 252 -12.18 0.12 -7.69
CA VAL A 252 -10.83 0.33 -8.26
C VAL A 252 -10.91 0.54 -9.76
N ALA A 253 -11.64 -0.32 -10.48
CA ALA A 253 -11.80 -0.23 -11.93
C ALA A 253 -12.49 1.06 -12.38
N LYS A 254 -13.47 1.54 -11.61
CA LYS A 254 -14.25 2.76 -11.91
C LYS A 254 -13.47 4.02 -11.55
N GLN A 255 -12.84 4.06 -10.38
CA GLN A 255 -12.24 5.27 -9.83
C GLN A 255 -10.84 5.54 -10.35
N PHE A 256 -10.07 4.49 -10.65
CA PHE A 256 -8.67 4.59 -11.06
C PHE A 256 -8.38 3.88 -12.38
N PRO A 257 -9.14 4.14 -13.47
CA PRO A 257 -8.98 3.43 -14.73
C PRO A 257 -7.56 3.65 -15.30
N GLY A 258 -6.89 2.53 -15.60
CA GLY A 258 -5.53 2.56 -16.17
C GLY A 258 -4.40 2.93 -15.18
N ALA A 259 -4.73 3.33 -13.94
CA ALA A 259 -3.75 3.68 -12.90
C ALA A 259 -3.59 2.58 -11.85
N TYR A 260 -4.70 1.97 -11.46
CA TYR A 260 -4.76 0.85 -10.51
C TYR A 260 -5.53 -0.32 -11.12
N SER A 261 -5.17 -1.52 -10.70
CA SER A 261 -5.93 -2.75 -10.92
C SER A 261 -5.83 -3.64 -9.70
N THR A 262 -6.71 -4.64 -9.60
CA THR A 262 -6.64 -5.62 -8.52
C THR A 262 -5.61 -6.69 -8.84
N SER A 263 -4.99 -7.27 -7.82
CA SER A 263 -4.02 -8.38 -7.94
C SER A 263 -4.60 -9.73 -7.47
N TRP A 264 -5.92 -9.82 -7.32
CA TRP A 264 -6.69 -11.03 -6.98
C TRP A 264 -7.78 -11.31 -7.99
#